data_777b9a0d60f84c7670540d55ccbc209d
#
_entry.id   777b9a0d60f84c7670540d55ccbc209d
#
_cell.length_a   1.000
_cell.length_b   1.000
_cell.length_c   1.000
_cell.angle_alpha   90.00
_cell.angle_beta   90.00
_cell.angle_gamma   90.00
#
_symmetry.space_group_name_H-M   'P 1'
#
loop_
_entity.id
_entity.type
_entity.pdbx_description
1 polymer ?
#
loop_
_entity_poly.entity_id
_entity_poly.type
_entity_poly.pdbx_seq_one_letter_code
_entity_poly.pdbx_strand_id
1 'polypeptide(L)'
;TLFRSLSVSELVDLTIEFYRRNYIEGLFLSSGVVRNPDYTMERLVRVAKDLREVHRFNGYIHLKSIPGASRELVNEAGRYADRLSVNVEIPKEENLKLLAPEKDHKSVFAPMLYIQQGVLESSEERKKFRYAPRFAPAGQSTQMIVGATAESDKDILFLSSALYQRPTIDRKSVV
;
A
#
# COMPACT_ATOMS: atom_id res chain seq x y z
N THR A 1 11.08 20.27 -18.84
CA THR A 1 11.52 18.89 -18.61
C THR A 1 10.28 18.02 -18.65
N LEU A 2 10.12 17.18 -19.68
CA LEU A 2 9.06 16.20 -19.76
C LEU A 2 9.36 15.11 -18.72
N PHE A 3 8.60 15.05 -17.63
CA PHE A 3 8.62 13.93 -16.70
C PHE A 3 8.02 12.71 -17.40
N ARG A 4 8.86 11.74 -17.71
CA ARG A 4 8.43 10.48 -18.30
C ARG A 4 8.13 9.47 -17.18
N SER A 5 6.90 8.94 -17.17
CA SER A 5 6.59 7.78 -16.34
C SER A 5 7.25 6.53 -16.91
N LEU A 6 7.82 5.68 -16.06
CA LEU A 6 8.28 4.35 -16.46
C LEU A 6 7.07 3.50 -16.87
N SER A 7 7.22 2.71 -17.92
CA SER A 7 6.26 1.64 -18.24
C SER A 7 6.37 0.49 -17.24
N VAL A 8 5.38 -0.41 -17.23
CA VAL A 8 5.41 -1.61 -16.37
C VAL A 8 6.65 -2.44 -16.67
N SER A 9 6.94 -2.71 -17.95
CA SER A 9 8.10 -3.50 -18.35
C SER A 9 9.43 -2.86 -17.96
N GLU A 10 9.60 -1.56 -18.21
CA GLU A 10 10.82 -0.85 -17.83
C GLU A 10 11.08 -0.91 -16.32
N LEU A 11 10.00 -0.79 -15.51
CA LEU A 11 10.14 -0.85 -14.05
C LEU A 11 10.47 -2.26 -13.57
N VAL A 12 9.86 -3.29 -14.16
CA VAL A 12 10.17 -4.70 -13.89
C VAL A 12 11.62 -5.00 -14.24
N ASP A 13 12.06 -4.67 -15.46
CA ASP A 13 13.42 -4.92 -15.92
C ASP A 13 14.46 -4.23 -15.03
N LEU A 14 14.24 -2.96 -14.70
CA LEU A 14 15.12 -2.20 -13.81
C LEU A 14 15.22 -2.84 -12.42
N THR A 15 14.07 -3.26 -11.85
CA THR A 15 14.02 -3.92 -10.55
C THR A 15 14.82 -5.21 -10.55
N ILE A 16 14.65 -6.05 -11.58
CA ILE A 16 15.35 -7.34 -11.71
C ILE A 16 16.85 -7.12 -11.91
N GLU A 17 17.25 -6.15 -12.72
CA GLU A 17 18.66 -5.80 -12.90
C GLU A 17 19.35 -5.39 -11.59
N PHE A 18 18.71 -4.53 -10.81
CA PHE A 18 19.23 -4.09 -9.52
C PHE A 18 19.30 -5.24 -8.49
N TYR A 19 18.26 -6.08 -8.48
CA TYR A 19 18.20 -7.24 -7.59
C TYR A 19 19.30 -8.26 -7.92
N ARG A 20 19.51 -8.58 -9.18
CA ARG A 20 20.58 -9.52 -9.63
C ARG A 20 21.98 -9.03 -9.30
N ARG A 21 22.15 -7.70 -9.26
CA ARG A 21 23.44 -7.06 -8.88
C ARG A 21 23.58 -6.84 -7.39
N ASN A 22 22.64 -7.31 -6.58
CA ASN A 22 22.60 -7.11 -5.13
C ASN A 22 22.59 -5.62 -4.71
N TYR A 23 22.04 -4.72 -5.54
CA TYR A 23 21.87 -3.32 -5.19
C TYR A 23 20.63 -3.06 -4.35
N ILE A 24 19.62 -3.94 -4.46
CA ILE A 24 18.38 -3.89 -3.69
C ILE A 24 18.01 -5.28 -3.17
N GLU A 25 17.38 -5.32 -2.00
CA GLU A 25 16.80 -6.53 -1.40
C GLU A 25 15.27 -6.57 -1.57
N GLY A 26 14.68 -5.44 -1.92
CA GLY A 26 13.24 -5.29 -2.07
C GLY A 26 12.87 -4.04 -2.86
N LEU A 27 11.57 -3.86 -3.05
CA LEU A 27 10.99 -2.77 -3.80
C LEU A 27 9.91 -2.07 -2.96
N PHE A 28 10.01 -0.75 -2.84
CA PHE A 28 8.87 0.10 -2.47
C PHE A 28 8.22 0.64 -3.73
N LEU A 29 7.00 0.18 -4.01
CA LEU A 29 6.26 0.48 -5.22
C LEU A 29 5.16 1.50 -4.94
N SER A 30 5.30 2.69 -5.51
CA SER A 30 4.39 3.81 -5.33
C SER A 30 4.20 4.58 -6.63
N SER A 31 3.07 5.27 -6.76
CA SER A 31 2.79 6.16 -7.89
C SER A 31 1.90 7.32 -7.45
N GLY A 32 2.01 8.45 -8.12
CA GLY A 32 0.93 9.42 -8.20
C GLY A 32 -0.23 8.88 -9.05
N VAL A 33 -1.43 9.45 -8.87
CA VAL A 33 -2.60 9.03 -9.65
C VAL A 33 -2.43 9.44 -11.11
N VAL A 34 -2.49 8.45 -12.02
CA VAL A 34 -2.47 8.65 -13.47
C VAL A 34 -3.85 8.28 -14.00
N ARG A 35 -4.55 9.20 -14.67
CA ARG A 35 -5.94 9.09 -15.16
C ARG A 35 -6.96 8.93 -14.03
N ASN A 36 -6.99 7.77 -13.36
CA ASN A 36 -7.87 7.48 -12.24
C ASN A 36 -7.23 6.47 -11.29
N PRO A 37 -7.79 6.27 -10.08
CA PRO A 37 -7.23 5.35 -9.08
C PRO A 37 -7.08 3.91 -9.58
N ASP A 38 -8.09 3.36 -10.24
CA ASP A 38 -8.09 1.97 -10.70
C ASP A 38 -7.05 1.73 -11.79
N TYR A 39 -6.99 2.61 -12.78
CA TYR A 39 -5.95 2.52 -13.81
C TYR A 39 -4.53 2.53 -13.22
N THR A 40 -4.31 3.39 -12.23
CA THR A 40 -3.01 3.48 -11.58
C THR A 40 -2.71 2.25 -10.74
N MET A 41 -3.70 1.78 -9.98
CA MET A 41 -3.57 0.60 -9.14
C MET A 41 -3.33 -0.67 -9.98
N GLU A 42 -4.03 -0.83 -11.10
CA GLU A 42 -3.84 -1.94 -12.04
C GLU A 42 -2.38 -2.01 -12.53
N ARG A 43 -1.77 -0.87 -12.86
CA ARG A 43 -0.36 -0.83 -13.27
C ARG A 43 0.58 -1.27 -12.17
N LEU A 44 0.33 -0.83 -10.92
CA LEU A 44 1.13 -1.25 -9.76
C LEU A 44 0.99 -2.76 -9.50
N VAL A 45 -0.23 -3.27 -9.56
CA VAL A 45 -0.53 -4.71 -9.43
C VAL A 45 0.21 -5.49 -10.50
N ARG A 46 0.16 -5.04 -11.75
CA ARG A 46 0.83 -5.71 -12.86
C ARG A 46 2.35 -5.79 -12.67
N VAL A 47 2.99 -4.71 -12.19
CA VAL A 47 4.43 -4.75 -11.84
C VAL A 47 4.69 -5.82 -10.77
N ALA A 48 3.94 -5.82 -9.68
CA ALA A 48 4.13 -6.79 -8.59
C ALA A 48 3.90 -8.24 -9.06
N LYS A 49 2.87 -8.45 -9.88
CA LYS A 49 2.53 -9.73 -10.48
C LYS A 49 3.63 -10.25 -11.40
N ASP A 50 4.08 -9.43 -12.37
CA ASP A 50 5.13 -9.81 -13.32
C ASP A 50 6.45 -10.13 -12.59
N LEU A 51 6.79 -9.35 -11.56
CA LEU A 51 7.93 -9.65 -10.69
C LEU A 51 7.81 -11.03 -10.05
N ARG A 52 6.65 -11.39 -9.49
CA ARG A 52 6.44 -12.66 -8.79
C ARG A 52 6.30 -13.85 -9.74
N GLU A 53 5.43 -13.73 -10.75
CA GLU A 53 5.05 -14.87 -11.60
C GLU A 53 6.04 -15.12 -12.74
N VAL A 54 6.52 -14.05 -13.40
CA VAL A 54 7.42 -14.16 -14.55
C VAL A 54 8.87 -14.27 -14.10
N HIS A 55 9.32 -13.35 -13.25
CA HIS A 55 10.72 -13.23 -12.86
C HIS A 55 11.08 -13.98 -11.57
N ARG A 56 10.09 -14.54 -10.86
CA ARG A 56 10.28 -15.24 -9.57
C ARG A 56 11.06 -14.40 -8.56
N PHE A 57 10.79 -13.11 -8.54
CA PHE A 57 11.42 -12.17 -7.63
C PHE A 57 11.07 -12.52 -6.19
N ASN A 58 12.07 -12.84 -5.36
CA ASN A 58 11.91 -13.24 -3.96
C ASN A 58 12.19 -12.07 -2.98
N GLY A 59 12.56 -10.90 -3.48
CA GLY A 59 12.77 -9.71 -2.66
C GLY A 59 11.45 -9.19 -2.06
N TYR A 60 11.56 -8.36 -1.04
CA TYR A 60 10.41 -7.75 -0.37
C TYR A 60 9.69 -6.76 -1.28
N ILE A 61 8.37 -6.85 -1.38
CA ILE A 61 7.53 -5.88 -2.11
C ILE A 61 6.62 -5.16 -1.12
N HIS A 62 6.87 -3.87 -0.93
CA HIS A 62 5.94 -2.96 -0.26
C HIS A 62 5.22 -2.14 -1.32
N LEU A 63 3.91 -2.31 -1.47
CA LEU A 63 3.11 -1.60 -2.44
C LEU A 63 2.21 -0.58 -1.74
N LYS A 64 2.32 0.68 -2.15
CA LYS A 64 1.42 1.75 -1.69
C LYS A 64 0.13 1.70 -2.53
N SER A 65 -0.96 1.31 -1.89
CA SER A 65 -2.29 1.31 -2.50
C SER A 65 -2.75 2.72 -2.82
N ILE A 66 -3.43 2.86 -3.94
CA ILE A 66 -3.97 4.15 -4.39
C ILE A 66 -5.29 4.41 -3.66
N PRO A 67 -5.46 5.57 -2.99
CA PRO A 67 -6.74 5.98 -2.44
C PRO A 67 -7.85 5.96 -3.50
N GLY A 68 -9.01 5.38 -3.16
CA GLY A 68 -10.14 5.24 -4.08
C GLY A 68 -10.03 4.07 -5.08
N ALA A 69 -8.99 3.24 -5.01
CA ALA A 69 -8.90 2.03 -5.82
C ALA A 69 -9.96 1.00 -5.42
N SER A 70 -10.45 0.24 -6.41
CA SER A 70 -11.46 -0.80 -6.21
C SER A 70 -10.95 -1.93 -5.30
N ARG A 71 -11.90 -2.58 -4.63
CA ARG A 71 -11.61 -3.70 -3.72
C ARG A 71 -10.89 -4.84 -4.45
N GLU A 72 -11.29 -5.12 -5.68
CA GLU A 72 -10.72 -6.18 -6.52
C GLU A 72 -9.23 -5.97 -6.74
N LEU A 73 -8.82 -4.76 -7.09
CA LEU A 73 -7.42 -4.40 -7.33
C LEU A 73 -6.59 -4.39 -6.05
N VAL A 74 -7.16 -3.92 -4.93
CA VAL A 74 -6.50 -3.98 -3.63
C VAL A 74 -6.30 -5.44 -3.20
N ASN A 75 -7.29 -6.29 -3.42
CA ASN A 75 -7.20 -7.72 -3.12
C ASN A 75 -6.19 -8.43 -4.03
N GLU A 76 -6.11 -8.08 -5.30
CA GLU A 76 -5.11 -8.63 -6.20
C GLU A 76 -3.69 -8.21 -5.76
N ALA A 77 -3.49 -6.93 -5.41
CA ALA A 77 -2.22 -6.44 -4.88
C ALA A 77 -1.72 -7.24 -3.68
N GLY A 78 -2.63 -7.57 -2.75
CA GLY A 78 -2.29 -8.32 -1.54
C GLY A 78 -1.78 -9.73 -1.77
N ARG A 79 -2.03 -10.31 -2.95
CA ARG A 79 -1.50 -11.63 -3.33
C ARG A 79 -0.03 -11.58 -3.74
N TYR A 80 0.45 -10.42 -4.20
CA TYR A 80 1.79 -10.26 -4.74
C TYR A 80 2.71 -9.44 -3.86
N ALA A 81 2.16 -8.53 -3.05
CA ALA A 81 2.91 -7.70 -2.13
C ALA A 81 3.09 -8.38 -0.77
N ASP A 82 4.24 -8.19 -0.14
CA ASP A 82 4.46 -8.59 1.26
C ASP A 82 3.76 -7.63 2.22
N ARG A 83 3.72 -6.35 1.88
CA ARG A 83 3.05 -5.30 2.65
C ARG A 83 2.26 -4.38 1.73
N LEU A 84 1.09 -3.97 2.19
CA LEU A 84 0.33 -2.88 1.59
C LEU A 84 0.32 -1.67 2.52
N SER A 85 0.28 -0.48 1.95
CA SER A 85 0.09 0.75 2.72
C SER A 85 -0.91 1.69 2.08
N VAL A 86 -1.61 2.43 2.92
CA VAL A 86 -2.46 3.56 2.51
C VAL A 86 -2.17 4.69 3.49
N ASN A 87 -1.67 5.80 3.00
CA ASN A 87 -1.36 6.92 3.87
C ASN A 87 -2.62 7.68 4.25
N VAL A 88 -2.84 7.87 5.56
CA VAL A 88 -3.91 8.73 6.07
C VAL A 88 -3.56 10.20 5.84
N GLU A 89 -2.28 10.53 5.83
CA GLU A 89 -1.68 11.87 5.66
C GLU A 89 -2.06 12.80 6.83
N ILE A 90 -3.32 13.19 6.96
CA ILE A 90 -3.80 14.20 7.92
C ILE A 90 -4.96 13.63 8.75
N PRO A 91 -4.95 13.79 10.10
CA PRO A 91 -5.97 13.26 11.00
C PRO A 91 -7.39 13.77 10.73
N LYS A 92 -7.53 15.06 10.40
CA LYS A 92 -8.84 15.70 10.16
C LYS A 92 -9.11 15.83 8.67
N GLU A 93 -10.31 15.44 8.24
CA GLU A 93 -10.70 15.49 6.83
C GLU A 93 -10.72 16.93 6.28
N GLU A 94 -11.17 17.89 7.09
CA GLU A 94 -11.16 19.30 6.72
C GLU A 94 -9.76 19.81 6.37
N ASN A 95 -8.76 19.41 7.14
CA ASN A 95 -7.36 19.77 6.91
C ASN A 95 -6.72 18.95 5.81
N LEU A 96 -7.13 17.69 5.63
CA LEU A 96 -6.73 16.88 4.47
C LEU A 96 -7.15 17.56 3.16
N LYS A 97 -8.36 18.09 3.09
CA LYS A 97 -8.88 18.80 1.92
C LYS A 97 -8.14 20.10 1.60
N LEU A 98 -7.56 20.75 2.61
CA LEU A 98 -6.73 21.93 2.38
C LEU A 98 -5.41 21.61 1.65
N LEU A 99 -4.83 20.45 1.91
CA LEU A 99 -3.55 20.03 1.31
C LEU A 99 -3.73 19.17 0.07
N ALA A 100 -4.79 18.37 0.02
CA ALA A 100 -5.10 17.44 -1.06
C ALA A 100 -6.61 17.42 -1.33
N PRO A 101 -7.16 18.43 -2.03
CA PRO A 101 -8.60 18.57 -2.25
C PRO A 101 -9.25 17.36 -2.93
N GLU A 102 -8.46 16.59 -3.69
CA GLU A 102 -8.88 15.38 -4.40
C GLU A 102 -9.00 14.15 -3.49
N LYS A 103 -8.53 14.22 -2.24
CA LYS A 103 -8.60 13.13 -1.27
C LYS A 103 -9.71 13.37 -0.25
N ASP A 104 -10.31 12.28 0.21
CA ASP A 104 -11.19 12.24 1.37
C ASP A 104 -10.85 11.04 2.26
N HIS A 105 -11.28 11.05 3.50
CA HIS A 105 -11.03 9.96 4.44
C HIS A 105 -11.69 8.65 3.98
N LYS A 106 -12.83 8.72 3.27
CA LYS A 106 -13.52 7.53 2.77
C LYS A 106 -12.65 6.79 1.75
N SER A 107 -12.05 7.50 0.80
CA SER A 107 -11.17 6.92 -0.21
C SER A 107 -9.88 6.34 0.38
N VAL A 108 -9.44 6.86 1.53
CA VAL A 108 -8.26 6.35 2.26
C VAL A 108 -8.61 5.14 3.14
N PHE A 109 -9.68 5.22 3.93
CA PHE A 109 -10.03 4.17 4.88
C PHE A 109 -10.66 2.93 4.22
N ALA A 110 -11.34 3.07 3.08
CA ALA A 110 -11.92 1.93 2.40
C ALA A 110 -10.85 0.89 1.96
N PRO A 111 -9.77 1.25 1.26
CA PRO A 111 -8.68 0.31 0.99
C PRO A 111 -8.03 -0.28 2.24
N MET A 112 -7.89 0.51 3.32
CA MET A 112 -7.36 -0.02 4.59
C MET A 112 -8.23 -1.13 5.16
N LEU A 113 -9.56 -1.01 5.05
CA LEU A 113 -10.50 -2.05 5.48
C LEU A 113 -10.42 -3.29 4.59
N TYR A 114 -10.26 -3.13 3.27
CA TYR A 114 -10.08 -4.26 2.35
C TYR A 114 -8.82 -5.03 2.66
N ILE A 115 -7.71 -4.33 2.90
CA ILE A 115 -6.44 -4.95 3.30
C ILE A 115 -6.60 -5.69 4.62
N GLN A 116 -7.24 -5.08 5.62
CA GLN A 116 -7.50 -5.70 6.91
C GLN A 116 -8.28 -7.00 6.76
N GLN A 117 -9.36 -6.99 5.99
CA GLN A 117 -10.18 -8.18 5.73
C GLN A 117 -9.36 -9.27 5.06
N GLY A 118 -8.63 -8.95 3.98
CA GLY A 118 -7.81 -9.92 3.27
C GLY A 118 -6.72 -10.56 4.14
N VAL A 119 -6.06 -9.78 5.02
CA VAL A 119 -5.06 -10.33 5.97
C VAL A 119 -5.72 -11.28 6.98
N LEU A 120 -6.88 -10.91 7.54
CA LEU A 120 -7.60 -11.75 8.49
C LEU A 120 -8.11 -13.04 7.83
N GLU A 121 -8.76 -12.95 6.67
CA GLU A 121 -9.25 -14.10 5.90
C GLU A 121 -8.11 -15.06 5.57
N SER A 122 -6.99 -14.55 5.02
CA SER A 122 -5.82 -15.37 4.73
C SER A 122 -5.22 -16.04 5.97
N SER A 123 -5.21 -15.33 7.10
CA SER A 123 -4.74 -15.91 8.38
C SER A 123 -5.62 -17.07 8.84
N GLU A 124 -6.96 -16.92 8.76
CA GLU A 124 -7.90 -17.98 9.13
C GLU A 124 -7.85 -19.17 8.17
N GLU A 125 -7.76 -18.92 6.87
CA GLU A 125 -7.59 -19.98 5.87
C GLU A 125 -6.32 -20.79 6.10
N ARG A 126 -5.22 -20.16 6.44
CA ARG A 126 -3.93 -20.80 6.68
C ARG A 126 -3.90 -21.61 7.98
N LYS A 127 -4.77 -21.33 8.94
CA LYS A 127 -4.98 -22.22 10.11
C LYS A 127 -5.62 -23.55 9.69
N LYS A 128 -6.49 -23.52 8.66
CA LYS A 128 -7.20 -24.69 8.15
C LYS A 128 -6.41 -25.42 7.06
N PHE A 129 -5.77 -24.68 6.19
CA PHE A 129 -5.07 -25.20 5.00
C PHE A 129 -3.62 -24.67 4.93
N ARG A 130 -2.66 -25.55 5.16
CA ARG A 130 -1.22 -25.22 5.22
C ARG A 130 -0.73 -24.45 3.99
N TYR A 131 -1.26 -24.76 2.81
CA TYR A 131 -0.85 -24.19 1.54
C TYR A 131 -1.78 -23.09 1.01
N ALA A 132 -2.71 -22.59 1.83
CA ALA A 132 -3.53 -21.46 1.43
C ALA A 132 -2.67 -20.25 1.08
N PRO A 133 -3.03 -19.48 0.03
CA PRO A 133 -2.28 -18.33 -0.40
C PRO A 133 -2.06 -17.31 0.72
N ARG A 134 -0.91 -16.67 0.71
CA ARG A 134 -0.65 -15.54 1.62
C ARG A 134 -1.25 -14.27 1.03
N PHE A 135 -1.71 -13.41 1.90
CA PHE A 135 -2.17 -12.07 1.55
C PHE A 135 -1.44 -11.06 2.43
N ALA A 136 -0.63 -10.19 1.82
CA ALA A 136 0.17 -9.16 2.49
C ALA A 136 0.72 -9.66 3.85
N PRO A 137 1.59 -10.67 3.88
CA PRO A 137 1.98 -11.38 5.12
C PRO A 137 2.68 -10.49 6.14
N ALA A 138 3.24 -9.35 5.73
CA ALA A 138 3.79 -8.35 6.63
C ALA A 138 2.75 -7.28 7.06
N GLY A 139 1.46 -7.50 6.72
CA GLY A 139 0.36 -6.65 7.13
C GLY A 139 0.26 -5.34 6.34
N GLN A 140 -0.39 -4.36 6.96
CA GLN A 140 -0.53 -3.02 6.40
C GLN A 140 0.18 -1.97 7.25
N SER A 141 0.50 -0.85 6.60
CA SER A 141 1.04 0.34 7.26
C SER A 141 0.33 1.60 6.77
N THR A 142 0.48 2.67 7.54
CA THR A 142 0.00 4.01 7.19
C THR A 142 1.04 5.05 7.59
N GLN A 143 0.88 6.25 7.09
CA GLN A 143 1.73 7.39 7.40
C GLN A 143 0.87 8.62 7.66
N MET A 144 1.27 9.43 8.63
CA MET A 144 0.71 10.74 8.91
C MET A 144 1.79 11.80 8.83
N ILE A 145 1.41 13.00 8.40
CA ILE A 145 2.27 14.17 8.35
C ILE A 145 1.99 14.98 9.61
N VAL A 146 3.03 15.29 10.38
CA VAL A 146 2.94 16.09 11.61
C VAL A 146 3.41 17.50 11.32
N GLY A 147 2.66 18.49 11.80
CA GLY A 147 3.04 19.91 11.69
C GLY A 147 2.73 20.57 10.33
N ALA A 148 2.04 19.88 9.42
CA ALA A 148 1.63 20.47 8.13
C ALA A 148 0.33 21.29 8.23
N THR A 149 -0.47 21.03 9.25
CA THR A 149 -1.77 21.64 9.51
C THR A 149 -1.96 21.85 11.01
N ALA A 150 -3.06 22.49 11.42
CA ALA A 150 -3.29 22.91 12.80
C ALA A 150 -3.83 21.81 13.74
N GLU A 151 -3.56 20.53 13.43
CA GLU A 151 -3.90 19.44 14.35
C GLU A 151 -3.12 19.54 15.65
N SER A 152 -3.82 19.26 16.75
CA SER A 152 -3.20 19.09 18.04
C SER A 152 -2.56 17.70 18.17
N ASP A 153 -1.57 17.57 19.05
CA ASP A 153 -0.99 16.26 19.41
C ASP A 153 -2.07 15.27 19.86
N LYS A 154 -3.14 15.77 20.50
CA LYS A 154 -4.30 14.96 20.90
C LYS A 154 -5.01 14.33 19.69
N ASP A 155 -5.22 15.09 18.61
CA ASP A 155 -5.85 14.58 17.38
C ASP A 155 -5.01 13.47 16.75
N ILE A 156 -3.69 13.68 16.68
CA ILE A 156 -2.72 12.72 16.14
C ILE A 156 -2.68 11.45 17.00
N LEU A 157 -2.57 11.59 18.31
CA LEU A 157 -2.52 10.47 19.25
C LEU A 157 -3.84 9.69 19.26
N PHE A 158 -4.98 10.38 19.19
CA PHE A 158 -6.29 9.74 19.14
C PHE A 158 -6.44 8.87 17.88
N LEU A 159 -6.12 9.42 16.71
CA LEU A 159 -6.17 8.65 15.47
C LEU A 159 -5.16 7.50 15.47
N SER A 160 -3.94 7.74 15.94
CA SER A 160 -2.91 6.70 16.07
C SER A 160 -3.41 5.56 16.95
N SER A 161 -3.97 5.87 18.12
CA SER A 161 -4.54 4.85 19.03
C SER A 161 -5.65 4.06 18.36
N ALA A 162 -6.57 4.72 17.66
CA ALA A 162 -7.66 4.06 16.93
C ALA A 162 -7.15 3.14 15.81
N LEU A 163 -6.09 3.53 15.12
CA LEU A 163 -5.45 2.72 14.08
C LEU A 163 -4.74 1.50 14.69
N TYR A 164 -4.03 1.66 15.82
CA TYR A 164 -3.34 0.55 16.51
C TYR A 164 -4.28 -0.48 17.13
N GLN A 165 -5.50 -0.12 17.42
CA GLN A 165 -6.52 -1.07 17.86
C GLN A 165 -6.97 -2.01 16.73
N ARG A 166 -6.64 -1.70 15.47
CA ARG A 166 -6.90 -2.57 14.33
C ARG A 166 -5.85 -3.67 14.26
N PRO A 167 -6.23 -4.96 14.22
CA PRO A 167 -5.30 -6.09 14.43
C PRO A 167 -4.26 -6.29 13.31
N THR A 168 -4.40 -5.61 12.18
CA THR A 168 -3.54 -5.82 11.00
C THR A 168 -2.58 -4.67 10.71
N ILE A 169 -2.63 -3.57 11.48
CA ILE A 169 -1.68 -2.48 11.33
C ILE A 169 -0.40 -2.81 12.08
N ASP A 170 0.72 -2.81 11.37
CA ASP A 170 2.03 -3.01 11.97
C ASP A 170 2.41 -1.82 12.86
N ARG A 171 2.60 -2.09 14.14
CA ARG A 171 2.95 -1.08 15.16
C ARG A 171 4.31 -0.43 14.94
N LYS A 172 5.16 -1.00 14.10
CA LYS A 172 6.50 -0.48 13.80
C LYS A 172 6.54 0.53 12.65
N SER A 173 5.42 0.74 11.96
CA SER A 173 5.35 1.48 10.70
C SER A 173 4.61 2.82 10.80
N VAL A 174 4.42 3.37 12.00
CA VAL A 174 3.97 4.76 12.15
C VAL A 174 5.23 5.62 12.26
N VAL A 175 5.52 6.32 11.18
CA VAL A 175 6.59 7.33 11.11
C VAL A 175 5.97 8.70 11.08
#